data_9e97e6716eb4d2b941ab337e4f52af40
#
_entry.id   9e97e6716eb4d2b941ab337e4f52af40
#
_cell.length_a   1.000
_cell.length_b   1.000
_cell.length_c   1.000
_cell.angle_alpha   90.00
_cell.angle_beta   90.00
_cell.angle_gamma   90.00
#
_symmetry.space_group_name_H-M   'P 1'
#
loop_
_entity.id
_entity.type
_entity.pdbx_description
1 polymer ?
#
loop_
_entity_poly.entity_id
_entity_poly.type
_entity_poly.pdbx_seq_one_letter_code
_entity_poly.pdbx_strand_id
1 'polypeptide(L)'
;MTNKNKAFVFDFDDTLATTKARVIIIENGQFSRSISAAEYNTYKLNENESYYFGEFKNPEFIVNGKPLGLIELAKAVHAEGHSLYILTARNESASNGISAFLARFNITAKMIYCVGKDS
;
A
#
# COMPACT_ATOMS: atom_id res chain seq x y z
N MET A 1 -10.97 36.30 -2.91
CA MET A 1 -10.28 35.15 -3.46
C MET A 1 -10.59 33.91 -2.64
N THR A 2 -11.00 32.89 -3.24
CA THR A 2 -11.35 31.68 -2.52
C THR A 2 -10.33 30.59 -2.76
N ASN A 3 -9.87 30.00 -1.70
CA ASN A 3 -9.09 28.77 -1.78
C ASN A 3 -10.07 27.62 -1.88
N LYS A 4 -10.18 27.10 -3.08
CA LYS A 4 -11.03 25.93 -3.24
C LYS A 4 -10.29 24.71 -2.75
N ASN A 5 -10.91 24.04 -1.82
CA ASN A 5 -10.42 22.77 -1.33
C ASN A 5 -10.63 21.74 -2.44
N LYS A 6 -9.54 21.16 -2.90
CA LYS A 6 -9.57 20.11 -3.92
C LYS A 6 -9.38 18.75 -3.26
N ALA A 7 -9.85 17.74 -3.91
CA ALA A 7 -9.66 16.37 -3.47
C ALA A 7 -8.63 15.70 -4.37
N PHE A 8 -7.63 15.08 -3.76
CA PHE A 8 -6.59 14.35 -4.47
C PHE A 8 -6.61 12.90 -4.01
N VAL A 9 -6.59 11.98 -4.96
CA VAL A 9 -6.59 10.55 -4.67
C VAL A 9 -5.28 9.97 -5.13
N PHE A 10 -4.59 9.28 -4.24
CA PHE A 10 -3.32 8.62 -4.53
C PHE A 10 -3.45 7.13 -4.32
N ASP A 11 -2.85 6.36 -5.21
CA ASP A 11 -2.57 4.95 -4.95
C ASP A 11 -1.40 4.88 -3.97
N PHE A 12 -1.24 3.77 -3.28
CA PHE A 12 -0.16 3.63 -2.31
C PHE A 12 1.03 2.86 -2.87
N ASP A 13 0.84 1.59 -3.21
CA ASP A 13 1.96 0.75 -3.67
C ASP A 13 2.51 1.23 -5.01
N ASP A 14 3.83 1.40 -5.05
CA ASP A 14 4.58 1.85 -6.23
C ASP A 14 4.17 3.23 -6.73
N THR A 15 3.42 3.97 -5.92
CA THR A 15 3.03 5.36 -6.19
C THR A 15 3.59 6.26 -5.09
N LEU A 16 3.19 6.05 -3.85
CA LEU A 16 3.71 6.81 -2.71
C LEU A 16 4.86 6.09 -2.02
N ALA A 17 4.85 4.77 -2.06
CA ALA A 17 5.84 3.97 -1.37
C ALA A 17 6.09 2.66 -2.07
N THR A 18 7.28 2.10 -1.85
CA THR A 18 7.54 0.70 -2.14
C THR A 18 7.91 0.03 -0.82
N THR A 19 7.45 -1.20 -0.64
CA THR A 19 7.70 -1.94 0.59
C THR A 19 8.47 -3.21 0.29
N LYS A 20 9.04 -3.82 1.33
CA LYS A 20 9.76 -5.08 1.19
C LYS A 20 8.83 -6.28 1.34
N ALA A 21 7.53 -6.05 1.49
CA ALA A 21 6.57 -7.14 1.59
C ALA A 21 6.56 -7.99 0.33
N ARG A 22 6.52 -9.29 0.49
CA ARG A 22 6.55 -10.23 -0.63
C ARG A 22 5.36 -11.17 -0.54
N VAL A 23 4.97 -11.70 -1.68
CA VAL A 23 3.96 -12.74 -1.74
C VAL A 23 4.65 -14.09 -1.56
N ILE A 24 4.16 -14.86 -0.61
CA ILE A 24 4.73 -16.18 -0.31
C ILE A 24 3.99 -17.24 -1.13
N ILE A 25 4.74 -18.11 -1.76
CA ILE A 25 4.17 -19.26 -2.48
C ILE A 25 4.25 -20.46 -1.54
N ILE A 26 3.10 -21.03 -1.26
CA ILE A 26 2.99 -22.24 -0.46
C ILE A 26 2.72 -23.40 -1.40
N GLU A 27 3.54 -24.42 -1.32
CA GLU A 27 3.39 -25.62 -2.14
C GLU A 27 3.18 -26.81 -1.23
N ASN A 28 2.06 -27.52 -1.42
CA ASN A 28 1.71 -28.68 -0.59
C ASN A 28 1.74 -28.35 0.91
N GLY A 29 1.28 -27.14 1.27
CA GLY A 29 1.21 -26.71 2.66
C GLY A 29 2.53 -26.22 3.25
N GLN A 30 3.58 -26.13 2.45
CA GLN A 30 4.90 -25.72 2.93
C GLN A 30 5.43 -24.54 2.13
N PHE A 31 6.26 -23.73 2.78
CA PHE A 31 6.92 -22.61 2.11
C PHE A 31 7.71 -23.13 0.91
N SER A 32 7.51 -22.51 -0.24
CA SER A 32 8.27 -22.81 -1.44
C SER A 32 9.22 -21.68 -1.78
N ARG A 33 8.69 -20.49 -2.00
CA ARG A 33 9.49 -19.32 -2.31
C ARG A 33 8.66 -18.06 -2.13
N SER A 34 9.29 -16.91 -2.29
CA SER A 34 8.57 -15.64 -2.28
C SER A 34 8.79 -14.92 -3.60
N ILE A 35 7.81 -14.12 -3.98
CA ILE A 35 7.86 -13.32 -5.20
C ILE A 35 7.50 -11.88 -4.87
N SER A 36 7.94 -10.96 -5.74
CA SER A 36 7.61 -9.55 -5.57
C SER A 36 6.17 -9.27 -5.99
N ALA A 37 5.67 -8.08 -5.63
CA ALA A 37 4.36 -7.65 -6.09
C ALA A 37 4.29 -7.60 -7.62
N ALA A 38 5.38 -7.17 -8.27
CA ALA A 38 5.42 -7.13 -9.72
C ALA A 38 5.35 -8.54 -10.33
N GLU A 39 6.09 -9.48 -9.76
CA GLU A 39 6.08 -10.86 -10.22
C GLU A 39 4.70 -11.51 -10.00
N TYR A 40 4.02 -11.13 -8.94
CA TYR A 40 2.69 -11.65 -8.64
C TYR A 40 1.71 -11.39 -9.80
N ASN A 41 1.83 -10.25 -10.46
CA ASN A 41 0.90 -9.88 -11.53
C ASN A 41 0.93 -10.85 -12.71
N THR A 42 2.04 -11.55 -12.91
CA THR A 42 2.20 -12.48 -14.03
C THR A 42 2.41 -13.93 -13.60
N TYR A 43 2.46 -14.18 -12.31
CA TYR A 43 2.68 -15.51 -11.78
C TYR A 43 1.43 -16.38 -11.95
N LYS A 44 1.62 -17.63 -12.33
CA LYS A 44 0.52 -18.58 -12.44
C LYS A 44 0.76 -19.73 -11.47
N LEU A 45 -0.19 -19.93 -10.57
CA LEU A 45 -0.12 -21.01 -9.61
C LEU A 45 -0.24 -22.37 -10.27
N ASN A 46 0.57 -23.32 -9.79
CA ASN A 46 0.39 -24.73 -10.10
C ASN A 46 -0.72 -25.30 -9.20
N GLU A 47 -1.14 -26.53 -9.48
CA GLU A 47 -2.22 -27.18 -8.74
C GLU A 47 -1.97 -27.24 -7.23
N ASN A 48 -0.71 -27.44 -6.85
CA ASN A 48 -0.35 -27.65 -5.46
C ASN A 48 0.09 -26.38 -4.76
N GLU A 49 -0.02 -25.23 -5.43
CA GLU A 49 0.46 -23.96 -4.90
C GLU A 49 -0.69 -23.06 -4.47
N SER A 50 -0.40 -22.22 -3.49
CA SER A 50 -1.31 -21.17 -3.08
C SER A 50 -0.51 -19.94 -2.68
N TYR A 51 -1.16 -18.80 -2.64
CA TYR A 51 -0.53 -17.55 -2.18
C TYR A 51 -0.76 -17.35 -0.69
N TYR A 52 0.24 -16.75 -0.05
CA TYR A 52 0.09 -16.24 1.30
C TYR A 52 0.53 -14.78 1.32
N PHE A 53 -0.36 -13.89 1.75
CA PHE A 53 -0.16 -12.45 1.71
C PHE A 53 0.15 -11.85 3.08
N GLY A 54 0.58 -12.66 4.02
CA GLY A 54 0.78 -12.20 5.40
C GLY A 54 1.69 -11.00 5.55
N GLU A 55 2.74 -10.90 4.71
CA GLU A 55 3.65 -9.75 4.79
C GLU A 55 2.97 -8.45 4.40
N PHE A 56 2.00 -8.50 3.48
CA PHE A 56 1.26 -7.31 3.07
C PHE A 56 0.31 -6.83 4.16
N LYS A 57 0.00 -7.66 5.13
CA LYS A 57 -0.84 -7.31 6.27
C LYS A 57 -0.03 -6.83 7.47
N ASN A 58 1.28 -7.02 7.45
CA ASN A 58 2.15 -6.64 8.55
C ASN A 58 2.41 -5.14 8.50
N PRO A 59 1.94 -4.38 9.50
CA PRO A 59 2.10 -2.92 9.49
C PRO A 59 3.55 -2.48 9.44
N GLU A 60 4.49 -3.25 9.99
CA GLU A 60 5.90 -2.85 9.96
C GLU A 60 6.45 -2.71 8.56
N PHE A 61 6.06 -3.62 7.65
CA PHE A 61 6.48 -3.50 6.26
C PHE A 61 5.95 -2.23 5.62
N ILE A 62 4.75 -1.83 6.00
CA ILE A 62 4.11 -0.64 5.43
C ILE A 62 4.72 0.63 6.02
N VAL A 63 4.82 0.70 7.34
CA VAL A 63 5.35 1.87 8.03
C VAL A 63 6.78 2.16 7.59
N ASN A 64 7.57 1.11 7.38
CA ASN A 64 8.98 1.24 7.00
C ASN A 64 9.18 1.27 5.49
N GLY A 65 8.12 1.47 4.72
CA GLY A 65 8.21 1.56 3.28
C GLY A 65 9.13 2.70 2.83
N LYS A 66 9.70 2.54 1.66
CA LYS A 66 10.55 3.57 1.06
C LYS A 66 9.66 4.57 0.33
N PRO A 67 9.74 5.86 0.67
CA PRO A 67 8.92 6.86 -0.04
C PRO A 67 9.41 7.03 -1.48
N LEU A 68 8.45 7.24 -2.37
CA LEU A 68 8.72 7.50 -3.78
C LEU A 68 8.49 8.98 -4.08
N GLY A 69 8.83 9.38 -5.31
CA GLY A 69 8.81 10.80 -5.66
C GLY A 69 7.48 11.49 -5.44
N LEU A 70 6.37 10.78 -5.68
CA LEU A 70 5.04 11.39 -5.49
C LEU A 70 4.71 11.73 -4.05
N ILE A 71 5.52 11.27 -3.08
CA ILE A 71 5.32 11.69 -1.69
C ILE A 71 5.48 13.21 -1.55
N GLU A 72 6.34 13.81 -2.37
CA GLU A 72 6.52 15.27 -2.32
C GLU A 72 5.27 16.00 -2.77
N LEU A 73 4.58 15.48 -3.79
CA LEU A 73 3.31 16.05 -4.20
C LEU A 73 2.26 15.89 -3.11
N ALA A 74 2.21 14.73 -2.49
CA ALA A 74 1.25 14.49 -1.39
C ALA A 74 1.51 15.43 -0.23
N LYS A 75 2.77 15.68 0.10
CA LYS A 75 3.15 16.65 1.15
C LYS A 75 2.64 18.06 0.80
N ALA A 76 2.83 18.47 -0.44
CA ALA A 76 2.39 19.79 -0.88
C ALA A 76 0.87 19.92 -0.85
N VAL A 77 0.17 18.89 -1.34
CA VAL A 77 -1.28 18.84 -1.33
C VAL A 77 -1.82 19.01 0.09
N HIS A 78 -1.25 18.27 1.02
CA HIS A 78 -1.66 18.33 2.42
C HIS A 78 -1.34 19.69 3.04
N ALA A 79 -0.15 20.20 2.77
CA ALA A 79 0.27 21.48 3.35
C ALA A 79 -0.60 22.64 2.86
N GLU A 80 -1.14 22.54 1.65
CA GLU A 80 -2.01 23.58 1.09
C GLU A 80 -3.46 23.45 1.54
N GLY A 81 -3.74 22.48 2.39
CA GLY A 81 -5.07 22.34 2.97
C GLY A 81 -6.08 21.59 2.12
N HIS A 82 -5.61 20.92 1.05
CA HIS A 82 -6.51 20.11 0.23
C HIS A 82 -6.77 18.77 0.90
N SER A 83 -7.88 18.14 0.52
CA SER A 83 -8.23 16.82 1.02
C SER A 83 -7.44 15.75 0.27
N LEU A 84 -6.79 14.86 1.02
CA LEU A 84 -5.99 13.79 0.45
C LEU A 84 -6.63 12.45 0.79
N TYR A 85 -6.76 11.61 -0.21
CA TYR A 85 -7.36 10.29 -0.08
C TYR A 85 -6.41 9.24 -0.62
N ILE A 86 -6.45 8.08 -0.01
CA ILE A 86 -5.70 6.92 -0.51
C ILE A 86 -6.70 5.88 -1.02
N LEU A 87 -6.44 5.36 -2.21
CA LEU A 87 -7.19 4.23 -2.75
C LEU A 87 -6.19 3.13 -3.05
N THR A 88 -6.31 2.01 -2.37
CA THR A 88 -5.35 0.92 -2.50
C THR A 88 -6.05 -0.40 -2.73
N ALA A 89 -5.39 -1.27 -3.49
CA ALA A 89 -5.86 -2.63 -3.68
C ALA A 89 -5.58 -3.52 -2.47
N ARG A 90 -4.89 -3.01 -1.44
CA ARG A 90 -4.64 -3.78 -0.23
C ARG A 90 -5.93 -3.99 0.55
N ASN A 91 -5.91 -5.01 1.40
CA ASN A 91 -6.99 -5.29 2.35
C ASN A 91 -7.02 -4.20 3.43
N GLU A 92 -8.18 -4.05 4.07
CA GLU A 92 -8.38 -3.03 5.10
C GLU A 92 -7.39 -3.14 6.26
N SER A 93 -6.85 -4.31 6.51
CA SER A 93 -5.84 -4.49 7.55
C SER A 93 -4.60 -3.62 7.33
N ALA A 94 -4.39 -3.13 6.11
CA ALA A 94 -3.26 -2.24 5.80
C ALA A 94 -3.50 -0.79 6.19
N SER A 95 -4.72 -0.40 6.49
CA SER A 95 -5.10 0.99 6.71
C SER A 95 -4.26 1.69 7.77
N ASN A 96 -4.08 1.04 8.92
CA ASN A 96 -3.30 1.63 10.01
C ASN A 96 -1.84 1.80 9.64
N GLY A 97 -1.28 0.83 8.91
CA GLY A 97 0.11 0.93 8.46
C GLY A 97 0.31 2.07 7.47
N ILE A 98 -0.63 2.23 6.55
CA ILE A 98 -0.57 3.33 5.57
C ILE A 98 -0.68 4.67 6.28
N SER A 99 -1.60 4.80 7.24
CA SER A 99 -1.75 6.02 8.01
C SER A 99 -0.45 6.36 8.77
N ALA A 100 0.18 5.36 9.38
CA ALA A 100 1.44 5.55 10.09
C ALA A 100 2.59 5.91 9.14
N PHE A 101 2.62 5.32 7.95
CA PHE A 101 3.60 5.70 6.93
C PHE A 101 3.46 7.17 6.56
N LEU A 102 2.24 7.62 6.30
CA LEU A 102 1.98 9.01 5.94
C LEU A 102 2.36 9.96 7.07
N ALA A 103 2.14 9.56 8.31
CA ALA A 103 2.48 10.37 9.47
C ALA A 103 3.98 10.65 9.56
N ARG A 104 4.82 9.77 9.00
CA ARG A 104 6.28 10.03 8.94
C ARG A 104 6.59 11.32 8.19
N PHE A 105 5.70 11.73 7.29
CA PHE A 105 5.89 12.90 6.42
C PHE A 105 4.89 14.01 6.78
N ASN A 106 4.27 13.90 7.95
CA ASN A 106 3.27 14.86 8.45
C ASN A 106 2.06 14.96 7.51
N ILE A 107 1.70 13.85 6.92
CA ILE A 107 0.53 13.77 6.03
C ILE A 107 -0.57 13.01 6.74
N THR A 108 -1.79 13.54 6.67
CA THR A 108 -2.99 12.87 7.16
C THR A 108 -3.94 12.69 5.99
N ALA A 109 -4.30 11.47 5.67
CA ALA A 109 -5.32 11.21 4.67
C ALA A 109 -6.69 11.38 5.29
N LYS A 110 -7.61 11.99 4.55
CA LYS A 110 -8.97 12.13 5.02
C LYS A 110 -9.66 10.77 5.08
N MET A 111 -9.42 9.92 4.09
CA MET A 111 -9.89 8.53 4.08
C MET A 111 -8.86 7.66 3.38
N ILE A 112 -8.78 6.42 3.83
CA ILE A 112 -7.97 5.39 3.17
C ILE A 112 -8.93 4.28 2.77
N TYR A 113 -9.12 4.11 1.47
CA TYR A 113 -10.02 3.11 0.91
C TYR A 113 -9.21 1.88 0.53
N CYS A 114 -9.36 0.82 1.29
CA CYS A 114 -8.70 -0.45 1.03
C CYS A 114 -9.74 -1.37 0.39
N VAL A 115 -9.64 -1.56 -0.91
CA VAL A 115 -10.66 -2.29 -1.67
C VAL A 115 -10.32 -3.74 -1.90
N GLY A 116 -9.16 -4.20 -1.43
CA GLY A 116 -8.76 -5.58 -1.56
C GLY A 116 -9.54 -6.50 -0.64
N LYS A 117 -9.63 -7.75 -1.05
CA LYS A 117 -10.30 -8.77 -0.25
C LYS A 117 -9.28 -9.51 0.61
N ASP A 118 -9.76 -10.13 1.67
CA ASP A 118 -8.93 -11.06 2.43
C ASP A 118 -8.58 -12.24 1.55
N SER A 119 -7.37 -12.69 1.69
CA SER A 119 -6.89 -13.83 0.93
C SER A 119 -6.39 -14.90 1.87
#